data_34cbad9398bad743f990923241539cd9
#
_entry.id   34cbad9398bad743f990923241539cd9
#
_cell.length_a   1.000
_cell.length_b   1.000
_cell.length_c   1.000
_cell.angle_alpha   90.00
_cell.angle_beta   90.00
_cell.angle_gamma   90.00
#
_symmetry.space_group_name_H-M   'P 1'
#
loop_
_entity.id
_entity.type
_entity.pdbx_description
1 polymer ?
#
loop_
_entity_poly.entity_id
_entity_poly.type
_entity_poly.pdbx_seq_one_letter_code
_entity_poly.pdbx_strand_id
1 'polypeptide(L)'
;SGYVVYNPQIDNDNPSEYVGVVIRDGGDIWAGTYIELDSYLDFSTNTTLNMRVLSPYPGLMVKFKIEGDQGAFPSEPATERDSYTTKTNEWEILSWDFSGEPSNTYRKLVLMFDFGNVGDGTADSTFYYDDIYQTDPSGGLSQMDLPVTFEDPGVYYVLTDFGGNGPSTILETVDGNYARVEKNSGAETWAGVTIGSGAGFLNDIPITNNDTKMFVHVYVSGTTQTGIPIKLKIENSQDPTQSVETDTYTTVAGEWEIMEFDFSNESEGTAALNTNYVFDMASIFFDFGSTGNQNTVYYFDNVSFGSPLNVDENLFLSYRVYPNPFTETINIFGIEGAEIIVVNDILGKEMFRGVGVRKINLSNYQKGTYFLTVSKNALSSTFKILKK
;
A
#
# COMPACT_ATOMS: atom_id res chain seq x y z
N SER A 1 33.90 4.55 -10.80
CA SER A 1 34.46 3.58 -9.82
C SER A 1 33.84 3.82 -8.44
N GLY A 2 33.63 2.73 -7.66
CA GLY A 2 33.13 2.79 -6.27
C GLY A 2 34.26 2.44 -5.29
N TYR A 3 34.36 3.17 -4.18
CA TYR A 3 35.32 2.93 -3.09
C TYR A 3 34.83 3.60 -1.81
N VAL A 4 35.50 3.36 -0.67
CA VAL A 4 35.16 3.96 0.62
C VAL A 4 35.97 5.24 0.85
N VAL A 5 35.30 6.28 1.35
CA VAL A 5 35.88 7.57 1.66
C VAL A 5 35.42 8.06 3.04
N TYR A 6 36.08 9.09 3.55
CA TYR A 6 35.60 9.85 4.69
C TYR A 6 34.27 10.53 4.35
N ASN A 7 33.30 10.43 5.23
CA ASN A 7 31.96 11.00 4.99
C ASN A 7 32.04 12.52 4.82
N PRO A 8 31.64 13.06 3.67
CA PRO A 8 31.73 14.50 3.41
C PRO A 8 30.73 15.32 4.23
N GLN A 9 29.72 14.67 4.81
CA GLN A 9 28.65 15.32 5.58
C GLN A 9 28.21 14.42 6.73
N ILE A 10 28.95 14.48 7.82
CA ILE A 10 28.57 13.82 9.09
C ILE A 10 27.51 14.68 9.77
N ASP A 11 26.33 14.15 9.95
CA ASP A 11 25.19 14.81 10.62
C ASP A 11 24.33 13.81 11.38
N ASN A 12 23.14 14.24 11.85
CA ASN A 12 22.24 13.38 12.58
C ASN A 12 21.58 12.31 11.68
N ASP A 13 21.48 12.57 10.38
CA ASP A 13 20.90 11.64 9.41
C ASP A 13 21.92 10.56 9.00
N ASN A 14 23.21 10.90 8.98
CA ASN A 14 24.31 9.93 8.78
C ASN A 14 25.51 10.25 9.66
N PRO A 15 25.65 9.65 10.85
CA PRO A 15 26.77 9.87 11.76
C PRO A 15 28.03 9.03 11.40
N SER A 16 28.00 8.19 10.37
CA SER A 16 29.10 7.33 9.96
C SER A 16 30.33 8.14 9.59
N GLU A 17 31.50 7.70 10.03
CA GLU A 17 32.78 8.33 9.68
C GLU A 17 33.20 8.04 8.24
N TYR A 18 32.82 6.87 7.72
CA TYR A 18 33.16 6.42 6.37
C TYR A 18 31.93 5.98 5.61
N VAL A 19 31.89 6.29 4.31
CA VAL A 19 30.78 5.98 3.41
C VAL A 19 31.30 5.47 2.06
N GLY A 20 30.46 4.77 1.31
CA GLY A 20 30.74 4.44 -0.08
C GLY A 20 30.60 5.68 -0.97
N VAL A 21 31.45 5.78 -1.99
CA VAL A 21 31.33 6.80 -3.03
C VAL A 21 31.30 6.16 -4.41
N VAL A 22 30.45 6.69 -5.28
CA VAL A 22 30.42 6.36 -6.71
C VAL A 22 30.55 7.66 -7.50
N ILE A 23 31.59 7.72 -8.35
CA ILE A 23 31.81 8.82 -9.29
C ILE A 23 31.46 8.33 -10.70
N ARG A 24 30.51 8.98 -11.33
CA ARG A 24 30.13 8.77 -12.71
C ARG A 24 31.07 9.62 -13.62
N ASP A 25 31.97 8.98 -14.31
CA ASP A 25 33.14 9.65 -14.97
C ASP A 25 33.25 9.33 -16.48
N GLY A 26 32.14 9.32 -17.20
CA GLY A 26 32.13 9.10 -18.65
C GLY A 26 32.01 7.63 -19.08
N GLY A 27 31.69 6.73 -18.17
CA GLY A 27 31.38 5.33 -18.45
C GLY A 27 30.02 5.12 -19.13
N ASP A 28 29.64 3.86 -19.27
CA ASP A 28 28.33 3.50 -19.85
C ASP A 28 27.17 4.04 -19.01
N ILE A 29 26.02 4.28 -19.65
CA ILE A 29 24.79 4.77 -18.97
C ILE A 29 24.29 3.82 -17.89
N TRP A 30 24.68 2.56 -17.92
CA TRP A 30 24.37 1.50 -16.94
C TRP A 30 25.53 1.21 -15.98
N ALA A 31 26.60 1.99 -15.99
CA ALA A 31 27.75 1.75 -15.11
C ALA A 31 27.38 1.87 -13.64
N GLY A 32 27.83 0.94 -12.84
CA GLY A 32 27.55 0.85 -11.42
C GLY A 32 28.70 0.26 -10.62
N THR A 33 28.42 0.00 -9.35
CA THR A 33 29.30 -0.74 -8.44
C THR A 33 28.53 -1.93 -7.88
N TYR A 34 29.21 -2.92 -7.30
CA TYR A 34 28.53 -4.03 -6.67
C TYR A 34 29.16 -4.41 -5.32
N ILE A 35 28.35 -5.03 -4.50
CA ILE A 35 28.72 -5.63 -3.21
C ILE A 35 28.31 -7.10 -3.26
N GLU A 36 29.20 -8.00 -2.93
CA GLU A 36 28.92 -9.42 -2.79
C GLU A 36 28.70 -9.74 -1.31
N LEU A 37 27.57 -10.37 -0.99
CA LEU A 37 27.20 -10.72 0.37
C LEU A 37 27.73 -12.09 0.74
N ASP A 38 28.07 -12.29 2.01
CA ASP A 38 28.50 -13.59 2.56
C ASP A 38 27.36 -14.61 2.59
N SER A 39 26.10 -14.15 2.62
CA SER A 39 24.88 -14.98 2.63
C SER A 39 23.87 -14.46 1.61
N TYR A 40 22.93 -15.32 1.24
CA TYR A 40 21.81 -14.93 0.39
C TYR A 40 20.83 -14.02 1.14
N LEU A 41 20.16 -13.15 0.39
CA LEU A 41 19.04 -12.33 0.88
C LEU A 41 17.87 -13.23 1.30
N ASP A 42 17.22 -12.87 2.39
CA ASP A 42 15.99 -13.51 2.86
C ASP A 42 14.82 -12.52 2.73
N PHE A 43 13.92 -12.80 1.82
CA PHE A 43 12.73 -12.01 1.55
C PHE A 43 11.46 -12.58 2.21
N SER A 44 11.60 -13.51 3.16
CA SER A 44 10.43 -14.12 3.82
C SER A 44 9.61 -13.13 4.65
N THR A 45 10.24 -12.07 5.15
CA THR A 45 9.57 -11.01 5.93
C THR A 45 10.04 -9.61 5.53
N ASN A 46 11.33 -9.42 5.35
CA ASN A 46 11.94 -8.12 5.07
C ASN A 46 12.16 -7.98 3.56
N THR A 47 11.16 -7.55 2.82
CA THR A 47 11.21 -7.51 1.34
C THR A 47 11.73 -6.20 0.77
N THR A 48 11.89 -5.16 1.59
CA THR A 48 12.39 -3.86 1.14
C THR A 48 13.88 -3.71 1.45
N LEU A 49 14.67 -3.41 0.42
CA LEU A 49 16.05 -2.94 0.57
C LEU A 49 16.07 -1.43 0.68
N ASN A 50 16.78 -0.93 1.67
CA ASN A 50 16.95 0.50 1.92
C ASN A 50 18.42 0.85 1.86
N MET A 51 18.72 2.08 1.48
CA MET A 51 20.10 2.62 1.44
C MET A 51 20.06 4.11 1.71
N ARG A 52 20.98 4.61 2.54
CA ARG A 52 21.21 6.04 2.65
C ARG A 52 21.95 6.53 1.41
N VAL A 53 21.48 7.62 0.86
CA VAL A 53 22.06 8.24 -0.33
C VAL A 53 22.23 9.75 -0.10
N LEU A 54 23.38 10.28 -0.51
CA LEU A 54 23.59 11.71 -0.65
C LEU A 54 23.89 11.97 -2.13
N SER A 55 22.99 12.71 -2.77
CA SER A 55 23.03 12.99 -4.21
C SER A 55 23.17 14.49 -4.49
N PRO A 56 23.75 14.88 -5.62
CA PRO A 56 23.91 16.29 -5.98
C PRO A 56 22.57 16.98 -6.33
N TYR A 57 21.57 16.24 -6.81
CA TYR A 57 20.28 16.78 -7.26
C TYR A 57 19.13 15.83 -6.95
N PRO A 58 17.88 16.34 -6.86
CA PRO A 58 16.68 15.53 -6.84
C PRO A 58 16.33 15.02 -8.25
N GLY A 59 15.55 13.94 -8.31
CA GLY A 59 15.05 13.36 -9.56
C GLY A 59 16.04 12.44 -10.31
N LEU A 60 17.20 12.14 -9.71
CA LEU A 60 18.18 11.23 -10.30
C LEU A 60 17.76 9.77 -10.00
N MET A 61 17.73 8.94 -11.04
CA MET A 61 17.39 7.53 -10.89
C MET A 61 18.53 6.76 -10.22
N VAL A 62 18.22 6.08 -9.13
CA VAL A 62 19.09 5.08 -8.51
C VAL A 62 18.47 3.71 -8.71
N LYS A 63 19.08 2.92 -9.57
CA LYS A 63 18.64 1.55 -9.85
C LYS A 63 19.38 0.59 -8.91
N PHE A 64 18.61 -0.19 -8.17
CA PHE A 64 19.11 -1.26 -7.32
C PHE A 64 18.81 -2.60 -7.99
N LYS A 65 19.84 -3.35 -8.32
CA LYS A 65 19.73 -4.68 -8.92
C LYS A 65 20.28 -5.72 -7.94
N ILE A 66 19.59 -6.83 -7.81
CA ILE A 66 20.06 -7.99 -7.07
C ILE A 66 20.33 -9.13 -8.04
N GLU A 67 21.43 -9.86 -7.80
CA GLU A 67 21.88 -10.94 -8.66
C GLU A 67 22.20 -12.20 -7.83
N GLY A 68 21.97 -13.36 -8.43
CA GLY A 68 22.44 -14.65 -7.93
C GLY A 68 23.95 -14.79 -8.09
N ASP A 69 24.43 -16.04 -8.13
CA ASP A 69 25.86 -16.36 -8.26
C ASP A 69 26.17 -17.30 -9.44
N GLN A 70 25.18 -17.50 -10.34
CA GLN A 70 25.33 -18.37 -11.49
C GLN A 70 25.76 -17.58 -12.74
N GLY A 71 26.72 -18.11 -13.46
CA GLY A 71 27.23 -17.55 -14.70
C GLY A 71 28.29 -16.47 -14.53
N ALA A 72 28.69 -15.87 -15.67
CA ALA A 72 29.54 -14.70 -15.71
C ALA A 72 28.69 -13.43 -15.44
N PHE A 73 29.36 -12.33 -15.08
CA PHE A 73 28.66 -11.05 -14.83
C PHE A 73 27.88 -10.55 -16.07
N PRO A 74 26.59 -10.13 -15.95
CA PRO A 74 25.74 -10.22 -14.75
C PRO A 74 25.46 -11.66 -14.35
N SER A 75 25.39 -11.92 -13.03
CA SER A 75 25.09 -13.25 -12.50
C SER A 75 23.59 -13.49 -12.45
N GLU A 76 23.14 -14.70 -12.78
CA GLU A 76 21.74 -15.06 -12.83
C GLU A 76 21.31 -15.88 -11.57
N PRO A 77 20.03 -15.83 -11.15
CA PRO A 77 19.00 -14.93 -11.66
C PRO A 77 19.23 -13.48 -11.24
N ALA A 78 18.58 -12.54 -11.91
CA ALA A 78 18.75 -11.11 -11.63
C ALA A 78 17.41 -10.37 -11.76
N THR A 79 17.17 -9.42 -10.85
CA THR A 79 16.03 -8.51 -10.88
C THR A 79 16.42 -7.12 -10.41
N GLU A 80 15.70 -6.09 -10.82
CA GLU A 80 16.04 -4.70 -10.53
C GLU A 80 14.81 -3.85 -10.22
N ARG A 81 15.02 -2.79 -9.41
CA ARG A 81 14.00 -1.80 -9.04
C ARG A 81 14.59 -0.41 -9.11
N ASP A 82 13.75 0.58 -9.29
CA ASP A 82 14.13 1.98 -9.41
C ASP A 82 13.63 2.80 -8.21
N SER A 83 14.43 3.75 -7.78
CA SER A 83 14.04 4.80 -6.84
C SER A 83 14.66 6.11 -7.29
N TYR A 84 14.12 7.24 -6.88
CA TYR A 84 14.55 8.55 -7.33
C TYR A 84 14.96 9.41 -6.14
N THR A 85 16.06 10.15 -6.29
CA THR A 85 16.51 11.11 -5.28
C THR A 85 15.51 12.25 -5.14
N THR A 86 15.32 12.75 -3.92
CA THR A 86 14.39 13.86 -3.63
C THR A 86 15.07 15.09 -3.04
N LYS A 87 16.29 14.92 -2.53
CA LYS A 87 17.06 15.98 -1.89
C LYS A 87 18.28 16.40 -2.70
N THR A 88 18.86 17.54 -2.35
CA THR A 88 20.10 18.07 -2.93
C THR A 88 21.14 18.20 -1.85
N ASN A 89 22.25 17.46 -1.95
CA ASN A 89 23.35 17.48 -0.99
C ASN A 89 22.89 17.31 0.48
N GLU A 90 21.89 16.47 0.69
CA GLU A 90 21.41 16.04 1.99
C GLU A 90 21.24 14.54 1.99
N TRP A 91 21.49 13.88 3.13
CA TRP A 91 21.24 12.46 3.29
C TRP A 91 19.75 12.17 3.24
N GLU A 92 19.39 11.13 2.50
CA GLU A 92 18.02 10.57 2.43
C GLU A 92 18.08 9.06 2.39
N ILE A 93 16.98 8.40 2.76
CA ILE A 93 16.84 6.96 2.61
C ILE A 93 16.03 6.71 1.34
N LEU A 94 16.63 5.99 0.40
CA LEU A 94 15.92 5.43 -0.74
C LEU A 94 15.53 3.98 -0.45
N SER A 95 14.39 3.56 -0.98
CA SER A 95 13.81 2.24 -0.75
C SER A 95 13.43 1.57 -2.06
N TRP A 96 13.61 0.24 -2.12
CA TRP A 96 13.29 -0.60 -3.26
C TRP A 96 12.55 -1.83 -2.77
N ASP A 97 11.31 -2.01 -3.24
CA ASP A 97 10.48 -3.16 -2.88
C ASP A 97 10.80 -4.36 -3.77
N PHE A 98 11.26 -5.42 -3.15
CA PHE A 98 11.51 -6.72 -3.75
C PHE A 98 10.51 -7.78 -3.29
N SER A 99 9.31 -7.38 -2.87
CA SER A 99 8.23 -8.31 -2.56
C SER A 99 7.95 -9.22 -3.76
N GLY A 100 7.69 -10.48 -3.48
CA GLY A 100 7.53 -11.52 -4.51
C GLY A 100 8.83 -12.14 -5.01
N GLU A 101 10.01 -11.62 -4.63
CA GLU A 101 11.28 -12.27 -4.98
C GLU A 101 11.58 -13.44 -4.03
N PRO A 102 12.11 -14.56 -4.55
CA PRO A 102 12.40 -15.74 -3.73
C PRO A 102 13.58 -15.51 -2.78
N SER A 103 13.43 -15.95 -1.53
CA SER A 103 14.56 -16.03 -0.56
C SER A 103 15.64 -17.00 -1.02
N ASN A 104 16.84 -16.83 -0.49
CA ASN A 104 18.00 -17.70 -0.73
C ASN A 104 18.42 -17.83 -2.22
N THR A 105 18.18 -16.78 -3.00
CA THR A 105 18.41 -16.77 -4.45
C THR A 105 19.46 -15.73 -4.84
N TYR A 106 19.44 -14.57 -4.21
CA TYR A 106 20.27 -13.42 -4.55
C TYR A 106 21.29 -13.15 -3.44
N ARG A 107 22.52 -12.83 -3.81
CA ARG A 107 23.58 -12.45 -2.86
C ARG A 107 24.54 -11.38 -3.37
N LYS A 108 24.25 -10.79 -4.52
CA LYS A 108 25.02 -9.66 -5.07
C LYS A 108 24.10 -8.44 -5.22
N LEU A 109 24.54 -7.34 -4.66
CA LEU A 109 23.86 -6.04 -4.75
C LEU A 109 24.58 -5.21 -5.80
N VAL A 110 23.89 -4.74 -6.83
CA VAL A 110 24.44 -3.88 -7.87
C VAL A 110 23.75 -2.52 -7.80
N LEU A 111 24.54 -1.46 -7.62
CA LEU A 111 24.08 -0.10 -7.43
C LEU A 111 24.44 0.73 -8.65
N MET A 112 23.46 1.30 -9.32
CA MET A 112 23.65 2.12 -10.52
C MET A 112 23.01 3.50 -10.26
N PHE A 113 23.87 4.49 -9.99
CA PHE A 113 23.46 5.87 -9.71
C PHE A 113 23.33 6.64 -11.01
N ASP A 114 22.33 7.54 -11.10
CA ASP A 114 22.00 8.34 -12.28
C ASP A 114 21.91 7.45 -13.55
N PHE A 115 21.16 6.36 -13.40
CA PHE A 115 20.98 5.37 -14.46
C PHE A 115 20.35 6.03 -15.70
N GLY A 116 20.90 5.72 -16.86
CA GLY A 116 20.47 6.30 -18.14
C GLY A 116 21.29 7.51 -18.58
N ASN A 117 22.14 8.08 -17.72
CA ASN A 117 22.98 9.23 -18.04
C ASN A 117 24.48 8.87 -17.99
N VAL A 118 25.26 9.62 -18.71
CA VAL A 118 26.74 9.57 -18.67
C VAL A 118 27.20 10.70 -17.77
N GLY A 119 27.93 10.38 -16.72
CA GLY A 119 28.52 11.39 -15.84
C GLY A 119 29.80 12.02 -16.42
N ASP A 120 30.24 13.12 -15.83
CA ASP A 120 31.40 13.91 -16.25
C ASP A 120 32.54 13.89 -15.24
N GLY A 121 32.41 13.13 -14.16
CA GLY A 121 33.44 13.02 -13.10
C GLY A 121 33.47 14.17 -12.13
N THR A 122 32.57 15.13 -12.23
CA THR A 122 32.49 16.29 -11.32
C THR A 122 31.74 16.00 -10.05
N ALA A 123 31.64 16.97 -9.16
CA ALA A 123 30.79 16.88 -7.96
C ALA A 123 29.32 16.61 -8.32
N ASP A 124 28.83 17.09 -9.46
CA ASP A 124 27.49 16.92 -9.97
C ASP A 124 27.22 15.50 -10.47
N SER A 125 28.24 14.67 -10.60
CA SER A 125 28.18 13.25 -10.97
C SER A 125 28.73 12.34 -9.86
N THR A 126 28.79 12.84 -8.61
CA THR A 126 29.31 12.12 -7.44
C THR A 126 28.19 11.81 -6.45
N PHE A 127 28.12 10.56 -6.06
CA PHE A 127 27.10 10.03 -5.14
C PHE A 127 27.78 9.35 -3.96
N TYR A 128 27.22 9.54 -2.77
CA TYR A 128 27.67 8.81 -1.60
C TYR A 128 26.53 7.92 -1.11
N TYR A 129 26.87 6.76 -0.55
CA TYR A 129 25.89 5.81 -0.03
C TYR A 129 26.39 5.12 1.23
N ASP A 130 25.43 4.70 2.05
CA ASP A 130 25.70 4.05 3.33
C ASP A 130 24.49 3.23 3.79
N ASP A 131 24.64 2.49 4.88
CA ASP A 131 23.55 1.80 5.60
C ASP A 131 22.60 1.03 4.67
N ILE A 132 23.11 0.00 3.99
CA ILE A 132 22.24 -0.89 3.21
C ILE A 132 21.65 -1.94 4.15
N TYR A 133 20.32 -1.98 4.25
CA TYR A 133 19.62 -2.89 5.15
C TYR A 133 18.25 -3.29 4.60
N GLN A 134 17.74 -4.42 5.10
CA GLN A 134 16.39 -4.90 4.77
C GLN A 134 15.38 -4.50 5.85
N THR A 135 14.18 -4.15 5.42
CA THR A 135 13.03 -3.93 6.31
C THR A 135 11.78 -4.61 5.80
N ASP A 136 10.87 -4.84 6.71
CA ASP A 136 9.48 -5.10 6.41
C ASP A 136 8.86 -3.80 5.83
N PRO A 137 8.31 -3.81 4.60
CA PRO A 137 7.69 -2.63 4.01
C PRO A 137 6.51 -2.10 4.83
N SER A 138 5.88 -2.96 5.61
CA SER A 138 4.75 -2.57 6.48
C SER A 138 5.18 -1.75 7.71
N GLY A 139 6.48 -1.72 8.05
CA GLY A 139 6.94 -1.09 9.30
C GLY A 139 6.37 -1.74 10.56
N GLY A 140 5.98 -3.02 10.48
CA GLY A 140 5.35 -3.80 11.56
C GLY A 140 3.82 -3.67 11.61
N LEU A 141 3.20 -3.03 10.61
CA LEU A 141 1.75 -3.06 10.43
C LEU A 141 1.31 -4.41 9.84
N SER A 142 0.08 -4.79 10.09
CA SER A 142 -0.49 -6.03 9.55
C SER A 142 -0.69 -5.94 8.04
N GLN A 143 -0.48 -7.06 7.34
CA GLN A 143 -0.84 -7.16 5.93
C GLN A 143 -2.33 -6.89 5.72
N MET A 144 -2.65 -6.25 4.59
CA MET A 144 -4.03 -5.95 4.19
C MET A 144 -4.84 -7.23 4.01
N ASP A 145 -6.10 -7.19 4.39
CA ASP A 145 -7.04 -8.30 4.24
C ASP A 145 -8.45 -7.77 3.94
N LEU A 146 -9.33 -8.65 3.45
CA LEU A 146 -10.73 -8.30 3.26
C LEU A 146 -11.51 -8.30 4.59
N PRO A 147 -12.40 -7.35 4.81
CA PRO A 147 -12.72 -6.21 3.94
C PRO A 147 -11.66 -5.10 4.00
N VAL A 148 -11.37 -4.48 2.86
CA VAL A 148 -10.47 -3.32 2.78
C VAL A 148 -11.28 -2.05 2.92
N THR A 149 -11.06 -1.31 4.01
CA THR A 149 -11.79 -0.07 4.34
C THR A 149 -10.86 1.13 4.47
N PHE A 150 -9.56 0.94 4.41
CA PHE A 150 -8.51 1.95 4.63
C PHE A 150 -8.53 2.66 6.00
N GLU A 151 -9.31 2.16 6.96
CA GLU A 151 -9.54 2.83 8.24
C GLU A 151 -8.66 2.33 9.40
N ASP A 152 -8.14 1.11 9.33
CA ASP A 152 -7.38 0.53 10.45
C ASP A 152 -5.93 1.03 10.45
N PRO A 153 -5.51 1.85 11.43
CA PRO A 153 -4.14 2.34 11.50
C PRO A 153 -3.10 1.24 11.82
N GLY A 154 -3.55 0.02 12.11
CA GLY A 154 -2.70 -1.15 12.32
C GLY A 154 -2.46 -1.96 11.06
N VAL A 155 -3.04 -1.57 9.92
CA VAL A 155 -2.91 -2.25 8.63
C VAL A 155 -2.03 -1.46 7.68
N TYR A 156 -1.14 -2.16 6.97
CA TYR A 156 -0.33 -1.60 5.91
C TYR A 156 -1.14 -1.55 4.61
N TYR A 157 -1.77 -0.42 4.36
CA TYR A 157 -2.49 -0.19 3.12
C TYR A 157 -1.55 0.29 2.03
N VAL A 158 -1.43 -0.48 0.97
CA VAL A 158 -0.61 -0.19 -0.20
C VAL A 158 -1.42 -0.41 -1.48
N LEU A 159 -1.16 0.41 -2.48
CA LEU A 159 -1.75 0.31 -3.81
C LEU A 159 -0.61 0.24 -4.84
N THR A 160 -0.68 -0.71 -5.76
CA THR A 160 0.36 -0.91 -6.76
C THR A 160 -0.18 -0.62 -8.16
N ASP A 161 0.24 0.49 -8.74
CA ASP A 161 -0.20 0.93 -10.07
C ASP A 161 0.47 0.17 -11.20
N PHE A 162 -0.27 -0.02 -12.28
CA PHE A 162 0.27 -0.57 -13.52
C PHE A 162 -0.41 0.01 -14.76
N GLY A 163 0.22 -0.17 -15.93
CA GLY A 163 -0.33 0.26 -17.22
C GLY A 163 -0.39 1.78 -17.41
N GLY A 164 0.34 2.56 -16.61
CA GLY A 164 0.37 4.02 -16.69
C GLY A 164 -0.65 4.73 -15.81
N ASN A 165 -1.31 4.02 -14.89
CA ASN A 165 -2.03 4.65 -13.78
C ASN A 165 -1.05 5.26 -12.77
N GLY A 166 -1.54 6.14 -11.92
CA GLY A 166 -0.89 6.57 -10.71
C GLY A 166 -0.30 7.98 -10.70
N PRO A 167 0.25 8.38 -9.56
CA PRO A 167 0.32 7.57 -8.34
C PRO A 167 -1.04 7.43 -7.66
N SER A 168 -1.43 6.19 -7.36
CA SER A 168 -2.57 5.92 -6.48
C SER A 168 -2.19 6.17 -5.03
N THR A 169 -3.11 6.78 -4.28
CA THR A 169 -2.87 7.18 -2.89
C THR A 169 -4.10 6.90 -2.03
N ILE A 170 -3.91 6.72 -0.74
CA ILE A 170 -5.01 6.69 0.22
C ILE A 170 -5.18 8.11 0.76
N LEU A 171 -6.37 8.65 0.61
CA LEU A 171 -6.74 9.96 1.15
C LEU A 171 -7.35 9.77 2.52
N GLU A 172 -6.77 10.46 3.51
CA GLU A 172 -7.33 10.55 4.85
C GLU A 172 -8.23 11.78 4.93
N THR A 173 -9.52 11.56 5.18
CA THR A 173 -10.48 12.66 5.27
C THR A 173 -11.26 12.61 6.58
N VAL A 174 -12.02 13.67 6.85
CA VAL A 174 -12.88 13.74 8.03
C VAL A 174 -14.06 12.77 7.96
N ASP A 175 -14.43 12.35 6.76
CA ASP A 175 -15.59 11.48 6.49
C ASP A 175 -15.18 10.02 6.24
N GLY A 176 -13.89 9.69 6.47
CA GLY A 176 -13.30 8.37 6.24
C GLY A 176 -12.18 8.40 5.23
N ASN A 177 -11.48 7.28 5.11
CA ASN A 177 -10.35 7.12 4.20
C ASN A 177 -10.81 6.37 2.95
N TYR A 178 -10.24 6.70 1.80
CA TYR A 178 -10.53 6.02 0.55
C TYR A 178 -9.37 6.12 -0.42
N ALA A 179 -9.29 5.18 -1.35
CA ALA A 179 -8.28 5.19 -2.39
C ALA A 179 -8.60 6.21 -3.48
N ARG A 180 -7.59 6.96 -3.91
CA ARG A 180 -7.59 7.81 -5.09
C ARG A 180 -6.73 7.17 -6.17
N VAL A 181 -7.29 6.97 -7.34
CA VAL A 181 -6.62 6.41 -8.52
C VAL A 181 -6.69 7.44 -9.64
N GLU A 182 -5.58 7.66 -10.31
CA GLU A 182 -5.51 8.54 -11.47
C GLU A 182 -5.15 7.74 -12.72
N LYS A 183 -6.05 7.71 -13.71
CA LYS A 183 -5.77 7.18 -15.04
C LYS A 183 -5.13 8.29 -15.85
N ASN A 184 -3.81 8.25 -15.97
CA ASN A 184 -3.03 9.31 -16.61
C ASN A 184 -3.31 9.39 -18.10
N SER A 185 -3.08 10.57 -18.67
CA SER A 185 -3.10 10.72 -20.13
C SER A 185 -2.07 9.80 -20.80
N GLY A 186 -2.53 8.96 -21.72
CA GLY A 186 -1.71 7.95 -22.38
C GLY A 186 -1.63 6.61 -21.63
N ALA A 187 -2.31 6.46 -20.51
CA ALA A 187 -2.41 5.17 -19.83
C ALA A 187 -3.03 4.10 -20.74
N GLU A 188 -2.58 2.87 -20.58
CA GLU A 188 -3.02 1.72 -21.36
C GLU A 188 -4.50 1.41 -21.16
N THR A 189 -5.11 0.74 -22.12
CA THR A 189 -6.52 0.32 -22.03
C THR A 189 -6.79 -0.62 -20.85
N TRP A 190 -5.76 -1.31 -20.39
CA TRP A 190 -5.74 -2.23 -19.24
C TRP A 190 -5.08 -1.64 -18.00
N ALA A 191 -4.86 -0.33 -17.95
CA ALA A 191 -4.30 0.33 -16.79
C ALA A 191 -5.19 0.15 -15.57
N GLY A 192 -4.59 -0.17 -14.43
CA GLY A 192 -5.30 -0.47 -13.19
C GLY A 192 -4.43 -0.30 -11.95
N VAL A 193 -4.96 -0.75 -10.84
CA VAL A 193 -4.27 -0.76 -9.55
C VAL A 193 -4.54 -2.07 -8.82
N THR A 194 -3.48 -2.71 -8.33
CA THR A 194 -3.58 -3.84 -7.41
C THR A 194 -3.89 -3.30 -6.01
N ILE A 195 -4.91 -3.88 -5.38
CA ILE A 195 -5.34 -3.57 -4.01
C ILE A 195 -4.46 -4.39 -3.08
N GLY A 196 -3.32 -3.83 -2.73
CA GLY A 196 -2.28 -4.50 -1.96
C GLY A 196 -0.91 -4.44 -2.64
N SER A 197 0.03 -5.13 -2.03
CA SER A 197 1.34 -5.42 -2.59
C SER A 197 1.30 -6.71 -3.43
N GLY A 198 2.42 -7.06 -4.07
CA GLY A 198 2.59 -8.34 -4.74
C GLY A 198 2.45 -9.58 -3.84
N ALA A 199 2.36 -9.40 -2.51
CA ALA A 199 2.15 -10.49 -1.55
C ALA A 199 0.66 -10.91 -1.42
N GLY A 200 -0.26 -10.16 -2.04
CA GLY A 200 -1.70 -10.41 -1.93
C GLY A 200 -2.31 -10.00 -0.58
N PHE A 201 -3.48 -10.52 -0.26
CA PHE A 201 -4.15 -10.39 1.03
C PHE A 201 -3.59 -11.37 2.05
N LEU A 202 -3.79 -11.10 3.34
CA LEU A 202 -3.35 -11.98 4.43
C LEU A 202 -4.02 -13.37 4.36
N ASN A 203 -5.29 -13.41 3.96
CA ASN A 203 -6.06 -14.63 3.80
C ASN A 203 -6.58 -14.77 2.37
N ASP A 204 -6.85 -16.02 1.98
CA ASP A 204 -7.47 -16.32 0.70
C ASP A 204 -8.87 -15.70 0.61
N ILE A 205 -9.22 -15.19 -0.58
CA ILE A 205 -10.61 -14.78 -0.89
C ILE A 205 -11.48 -16.04 -0.86
N PRO A 206 -12.50 -16.13 0.01
CA PRO A 206 -13.22 -17.38 0.27
C PRO A 206 -14.26 -17.68 -0.82
N ILE A 207 -13.89 -17.58 -2.10
CA ILE A 207 -14.75 -17.78 -3.25
C ILE A 207 -15.13 -19.26 -3.40
N THR A 208 -16.40 -19.52 -3.66
CA THR A 208 -16.95 -20.87 -3.87
C THR A 208 -17.91 -20.85 -5.05
N ASN A 209 -18.44 -22.01 -5.46
CA ASN A 209 -19.45 -22.08 -6.51
C ASN A 209 -20.79 -21.39 -6.14
N ASN A 210 -21.03 -21.13 -4.86
CA ASN A 210 -22.27 -20.49 -4.37
C ASN A 210 -22.06 -19.04 -3.94
N ASP A 211 -20.82 -18.68 -3.61
CA ASP A 211 -20.42 -17.35 -3.15
C ASP A 211 -19.34 -16.83 -4.10
N THR A 212 -19.77 -16.06 -5.12
CA THR A 212 -18.95 -15.64 -6.26
C THR A 212 -18.79 -14.13 -6.36
N LYS A 213 -19.27 -13.37 -5.34
CA LYS A 213 -19.43 -11.93 -5.46
C LYS A 213 -18.47 -11.15 -4.56
N MET A 214 -17.93 -10.09 -5.12
CA MET A 214 -17.26 -9.02 -4.39
C MET A 214 -17.99 -7.70 -4.62
N PHE A 215 -17.81 -6.77 -3.70
CA PHE A 215 -18.42 -5.45 -3.72
C PHE A 215 -17.34 -4.40 -3.50
N VAL A 216 -17.46 -3.28 -4.22
CA VAL A 216 -16.56 -2.13 -4.09
C VAL A 216 -17.41 -0.87 -4.13
N HIS A 217 -17.17 0.07 -3.23
CA HIS A 217 -17.70 1.41 -3.35
C HIS A 217 -16.83 2.19 -4.34
N VAL A 218 -17.46 2.77 -5.35
CA VAL A 218 -16.77 3.52 -6.40
C VAL A 218 -17.38 4.92 -6.56
N TYR A 219 -16.51 5.89 -6.79
CA TYR A 219 -16.91 7.25 -7.16
C TYR A 219 -16.10 7.70 -8.38
N VAL A 220 -16.78 8.19 -9.41
CA VAL A 220 -16.12 8.72 -10.61
C VAL A 220 -16.20 10.24 -10.59
N SER A 221 -15.03 10.88 -10.55
CA SER A 221 -14.92 12.35 -10.41
C SER A 221 -15.08 13.05 -11.75
N GLY A 222 -15.67 14.26 -11.70
CA GLY A 222 -15.64 15.22 -12.80
C GLY A 222 -16.43 14.83 -14.07
N THR A 223 -17.29 13.81 -13.98
CA THR A 223 -18.13 13.37 -15.10
C THR A 223 -19.62 13.47 -14.80
N THR A 224 -20.40 13.64 -15.84
CA THR A 224 -21.86 13.47 -15.83
C THR A 224 -22.29 12.20 -16.57
N GLN A 225 -21.33 11.39 -17.01
CA GLN A 225 -21.56 10.16 -17.76
C GLN A 225 -21.70 8.97 -16.82
N THR A 226 -22.61 8.08 -17.15
CA THR A 226 -22.77 6.73 -16.58
C THR A 226 -22.37 5.68 -17.61
N GLY A 227 -22.33 4.42 -17.22
CA GLY A 227 -21.92 3.34 -18.09
C GLY A 227 -20.40 3.24 -18.29
N ILE A 228 -19.62 3.82 -17.36
CA ILE A 228 -18.17 3.68 -17.36
C ILE A 228 -17.82 2.24 -16.93
N PRO A 229 -17.07 1.47 -17.72
CA PRO A 229 -16.70 0.10 -17.39
C PRO A 229 -15.70 0.08 -16.22
N ILE A 230 -16.01 -0.67 -15.20
CA ILE A 230 -15.12 -0.98 -14.09
C ILE A 230 -14.92 -2.50 -14.09
N LYS A 231 -13.68 -2.94 -14.09
CA LYS A 231 -13.32 -4.34 -14.05
C LYS A 231 -12.68 -4.67 -12.71
N LEU A 232 -13.02 -5.82 -12.15
CA LEU A 232 -12.31 -6.40 -11.01
C LEU A 232 -11.72 -7.75 -11.44
N LYS A 233 -10.45 -7.94 -11.14
CA LYS A 233 -9.70 -9.19 -11.34
C LYS A 233 -9.34 -9.74 -9.97
N ILE A 234 -9.49 -11.05 -9.77
CA ILE A 234 -8.87 -11.75 -8.64
C ILE A 234 -7.90 -12.78 -9.21
N GLU A 235 -6.79 -12.99 -8.50
CA GLU A 235 -5.74 -13.88 -8.93
C GLU A 235 -4.97 -14.47 -7.75
N ASN A 236 -4.19 -15.51 -8.05
CA ASN A 236 -3.21 -16.06 -7.13
C ASN A 236 -1.92 -15.24 -7.21
N SER A 237 -1.49 -14.65 -6.09
CA SER A 237 -0.28 -13.82 -6.02
C SER A 237 1.00 -14.56 -6.43
N GLN A 238 1.03 -15.90 -6.27
CA GLN A 238 2.17 -16.74 -6.63
C GLN A 238 2.07 -17.36 -8.04
N ASP A 239 0.87 -17.37 -8.63
CA ASP A 239 0.63 -17.90 -9.99
C ASP A 239 -0.42 -17.06 -10.71
N PRO A 240 -0.04 -15.97 -11.38
CA PRO A 240 -0.96 -15.06 -12.07
C PRO A 240 -1.76 -15.70 -13.21
N THR A 241 -1.42 -16.94 -13.61
CA THR A 241 -2.22 -17.69 -14.60
C THR A 241 -3.53 -18.21 -14.01
N GLN A 242 -3.63 -18.29 -12.68
CA GLN A 242 -4.83 -18.60 -11.92
C GLN A 242 -5.56 -17.28 -11.62
N SER A 243 -6.40 -16.84 -12.53
CA SER A 243 -7.15 -15.58 -12.37
C SER A 243 -8.52 -15.67 -13.00
N VAL A 244 -9.42 -14.78 -12.58
CA VAL A 244 -10.72 -14.54 -13.20
C VAL A 244 -11.04 -13.05 -13.14
N GLU A 245 -11.71 -12.55 -14.17
CA GLU A 245 -12.07 -11.14 -14.30
C GLU A 245 -13.57 -11.00 -14.54
N THR A 246 -14.17 -9.95 -13.99
CA THR A 246 -15.57 -9.60 -14.25
C THR A 246 -15.73 -8.09 -14.43
N ASP A 247 -16.71 -7.68 -15.22
CA ASP A 247 -16.98 -6.29 -15.55
C ASP A 247 -18.33 -5.85 -14.99
N THR A 248 -18.40 -4.62 -14.53
CA THR A 248 -19.64 -3.92 -14.23
C THR A 248 -19.57 -2.48 -14.71
N TYR A 249 -20.66 -1.73 -14.69
CA TYR A 249 -20.74 -0.39 -15.27
C TYR A 249 -21.36 0.57 -14.28
N THR A 250 -20.83 1.79 -14.21
CA THR A 250 -21.40 2.84 -13.33
C THR A 250 -22.83 3.17 -13.71
N THR A 251 -23.70 3.34 -12.71
CA THR A 251 -25.11 3.69 -12.87
C THR A 251 -25.45 5.11 -12.48
N VAL A 252 -24.58 5.73 -11.68
CA VAL A 252 -24.66 7.13 -11.25
C VAL A 252 -23.40 7.89 -11.66
N ALA A 253 -23.46 9.21 -11.65
CA ALA A 253 -22.35 10.08 -11.99
C ALA A 253 -22.13 11.12 -10.89
N GLY A 254 -20.90 11.26 -10.42
CA GLY A 254 -20.53 12.20 -9.37
C GLY A 254 -21.09 11.88 -7.99
N GLU A 255 -21.45 10.62 -7.75
CA GLU A 255 -21.92 10.10 -6.47
C GLU A 255 -21.23 8.75 -6.20
N TRP A 256 -21.14 8.37 -4.92
CA TRP A 256 -20.70 7.04 -4.53
C TRP A 256 -21.76 5.99 -4.87
N GLU A 257 -21.34 4.86 -5.44
CA GLU A 257 -22.20 3.71 -5.68
C GLU A 257 -21.51 2.42 -5.25
N ILE A 258 -22.33 1.45 -4.80
CA ILE A 258 -21.87 0.10 -4.49
C ILE A 258 -21.93 -0.70 -5.78
N MET A 259 -20.79 -1.14 -6.27
CA MET A 259 -20.69 -1.96 -7.47
C MET A 259 -20.54 -3.44 -7.10
N GLU A 260 -21.37 -4.28 -7.68
CA GLU A 260 -21.32 -5.74 -7.55
C GLU A 260 -20.47 -6.33 -8.68
N PHE A 261 -19.53 -7.20 -8.31
CA PHE A 261 -18.65 -7.94 -9.21
C PHE A 261 -18.91 -9.44 -9.00
N ASP A 262 -19.63 -10.07 -9.93
CA ASP A 262 -20.01 -11.49 -9.87
C ASP A 262 -19.08 -12.31 -10.77
N PHE A 263 -18.12 -13.00 -10.18
CA PHE A 263 -17.15 -13.83 -10.89
C PHE A 263 -17.72 -15.12 -11.51
N SER A 264 -19.01 -15.42 -11.30
CA SER A 264 -19.69 -16.42 -12.10
C SER A 264 -20.03 -15.93 -13.52
N ASN A 265 -19.86 -14.63 -13.78
CA ASN A 265 -20.03 -13.97 -15.06
C ASN A 265 -18.69 -13.33 -15.46
N GLU A 266 -17.78 -14.17 -15.96
CA GLU A 266 -16.46 -13.70 -16.39
C GLU A 266 -16.54 -12.72 -17.56
N SER A 267 -15.59 -11.79 -17.61
CA SER A 267 -15.42 -10.86 -18.75
C SER A 267 -15.20 -11.61 -20.04
N GLU A 268 -15.78 -11.12 -21.15
CA GLU A 268 -15.64 -11.73 -22.46
C GLU A 268 -14.16 -11.92 -22.84
N GLY A 269 -13.79 -13.15 -23.21
CA GLY A 269 -12.44 -13.51 -23.63
C GLY A 269 -11.46 -13.79 -22.49
N THR A 270 -11.92 -13.80 -21.24
CA THR A 270 -11.12 -14.17 -20.06
C THR A 270 -11.44 -15.58 -19.58
N ALA A 271 -10.66 -16.10 -18.63
CA ALA A 271 -10.86 -17.42 -18.06
C ALA A 271 -12.12 -17.46 -17.18
N ALA A 272 -12.87 -18.55 -17.26
CA ALA A 272 -13.98 -18.81 -16.36
C ALA A 272 -13.50 -19.07 -14.93
N LEU A 273 -14.34 -18.78 -13.95
CA LEU A 273 -14.07 -19.05 -12.54
C LEU A 273 -13.75 -20.52 -12.32
N ASN A 274 -12.61 -20.80 -11.72
CA ASN A 274 -12.20 -22.13 -11.27
C ASN A 274 -11.99 -22.11 -9.75
N THR A 275 -12.97 -22.59 -9.01
CA THR A 275 -12.94 -22.62 -7.52
C THR A 275 -11.96 -23.62 -6.92
N ASN A 276 -11.17 -24.33 -7.73
CA ASN A 276 -10.02 -25.10 -7.25
C ASN A 276 -8.73 -24.25 -7.17
N TYR A 277 -8.75 -23.04 -7.72
CA TYR A 277 -7.67 -22.09 -7.58
C TYR A 277 -7.74 -21.38 -6.23
N VAL A 278 -6.60 -20.94 -5.75
CA VAL A 278 -6.50 -20.03 -4.62
C VAL A 278 -6.46 -18.62 -5.18
N PHE A 279 -7.26 -17.73 -4.64
CA PHE A 279 -7.25 -16.31 -4.97
C PHE A 279 -6.95 -15.52 -3.72
N ASP A 280 -5.89 -14.77 -3.72
CA ASP A 280 -5.44 -13.98 -2.58
C ASP A 280 -5.07 -12.54 -2.97
N MET A 281 -5.33 -12.14 -4.21
CA MET A 281 -5.04 -10.80 -4.71
C MET A 281 -6.18 -10.27 -5.58
N ALA A 282 -6.44 -8.96 -5.49
CA ALA A 282 -7.42 -8.29 -6.33
C ALA A 282 -6.82 -7.06 -7.01
N SER A 283 -7.23 -6.81 -8.25
CA SER A 283 -6.88 -5.60 -9.01
C SER A 283 -8.14 -4.97 -9.60
N ILE A 284 -8.24 -3.64 -9.50
CA ILE A 284 -9.36 -2.87 -10.05
C ILE A 284 -8.89 -2.02 -11.23
N PHE A 285 -9.72 -1.95 -12.27
CA PHE A 285 -9.44 -1.23 -13.51
C PHE A 285 -10.57 -0.26 -13.77
N PHE A 286 -10.26 1.01 -13.89
CA PHE A 286 -11.21 2.06 -14.18
C PHE A 286 -11.21 2.42 -15.67
N ASP A 287 -12.41 2.61 -16.24
CA ASP A 287 -12.62 2.90 -17.67
C ASP A 287 -11.84 1.90 -18.54
N PHE A 288 -12.05 0.60 -18.23
CA PHE A 288 -11.38 -0.49 -18.92
C PHE A 288 -11.70 -0.49 -20.41
N GLY A 289 -10.70 -0.73 -21.25
CA GLY A 289 -10.83 -0.70 -22.71
C GLY A 289 -10.60 0.67 -23.34
N SER A 290 -10.54 1.74 -22.53
CA SER A 290 -10.21 3.10 -23.01
C SER A 290 -8.78 3.46 -22.66
N THR A 291 -8.07 4.15 -23.56
CA THR A 291 -6.80 4.80 -23.21
C THR A 291 -7.04 6.04 -22.39
N GLY A 292 -6.13 6.37 -21.47
CA GLY A 292 -6.19 7.62 -20.72
C GLY A 292 -6.12 8.85 -21.65
N ASN A 293 -7.22 9.59 -21.75
CA ASN A 293 -7.29 10.80 -22.59
C ASN A 293 -6.97 12.08 -21.84
N GLN A 294 -7.33 12.09 -20.56
CA GLN A 294 -7.10 13.17 -19.59
C GLN A 294 -6.75 12.49 -18.29
N ASN A 295 -6.11 13.21 -17.39
CA ASN A 295 -5.89 12.70 -16.05
C ASN A 295 -7.23 12.59 -15.32
N THR A 296 -7.91 11.45 -15.46
CA THR A 296 -9.21 11.20 -14.82
C THR A 296 -9.00 10.55 -13.48
N VAL A 297 -9.68 11.07 -12.47
CA VAL A 297 -9.57 10.60 -11.09
C VAL A 297 -10.79 9.77 -10.72
N TYR A 298 -10.52 8.62 -10.17
CA TYR A 298 -11.47 7.67 -9.60
C TYR A 298 -11.18 7.49 -8.13
N TYR A 299 -12.20 7.12 -7.38
CA TYR A 299 -12.04 6.77 -5.98
C TYR A 299 -12.71 5.44 -5.72
N PHE A 300 -12.15 4.66 -4.80
CA PHE A 300 -12.78 3.45 -4.33
C PHE A 300 -12.54 3.22 -2.84
N ASP A 301 -13.43 2.45 -2.24
CA ASP A 301 -13.43 2.10 -0.83
C ASP A 301 -14.24 0.83 -0.59
N ASN A 302 -14.21 0.31 0.63
CA ASN A 302 -15.07 -0.77 1.10
C ASN A 302 -15.09 -1.99 0.18
N VAL A 303 -13.88 -2.50 -0.14
CA VAL A 303 -13.73 -3.74 -0.92
C VAL A 303 -14.10 -4.93 -0.03
N SER A 304 -15.14 -5.65 -0.35
CA SER A 304 -15.64 -6.76 0.48
C SER A 304 -16.04 -7.98 -0.34
N PHE A 305 -16.06 -9.14 0.31
CA PHE A 305 -16.52 -10.40 -0.26
C PHE A 305 -17.87 -10.83 0.33
N GLY A 306 -18.72 -11.42 -0.49
CA GLY A 306 -20.00 -12.05 -0.11
C GLY A 306 -21.16 -11.08 0.09
N SER A 307 -20.94 -9.92 0.72
CA SER A 307 -21.95 -8.88 0.90
C SER A 307 -21.33 -7.50 0.86
N PRO A 308 -22.05 -6.48 0.35
CA PRO A 308 -21.56 -5.11 0.42
C PRO A 308 -21.48 -4.67 1.87
N LEU A 309 -20.44 -3.91 2.20
CA LEU A 309 -20.44 -3.12 3.43
C LEU A 309 -21.52 -2.05 3.28
N ASN A 310 -22.50 -2.06 4.18
CA ASN A 310 -23.62 -1.12 4.09
C ASN A 310 -23.12 0.32 4.26
N VAL A 311 -23.71 1.25 3.50
CA VAL A 311 -23.50 2.69 3.65
C VAL A 311 -23.83 3.14 5.09
N ASP A 312 -24.76 2.42 5.76
CA ASP A 312 -25.08 2.62 7.18
C ASP A 312 -23.94 2.17 8.13
N GLU A 313 -23.08 1.24 7.72
CA GLU A 313 -21.88 0.88 8.49
C GLU A 313 -20.79 1.95 8.34
N ASN A 314 -20.68 2.64 7.19
CA ASN A 314 -19.81 3.80 7.00
C ASN A 314 -20.22 5.01 7.86
N LEU A 315 -21.49 5.18 8.19
CA LEU A 315 -21.92 6.19 9.18
C LEU A 315 -21.34 5.92 10.56
N PHE A 316 -20.92 4.68 10.86
CA PHE A 316 -20.31 4.29 12.14
C PHE A 316 -18.78 4.31 12.11
N LEU A 317 -18.13 4.24 10.93
CA LEU A 317 -16.70 4.47 10.79
C LEU A 317 -16.29 5.94 11.05
N SER A 318 -17.24 6.86 11.09
CA SER A 318 -17.00 8.26 11.46
C SER A 318 -16.70 8.49 12.94
N TYR A 319 -16.94 7.50 13.82
CA TYR A 319 -16.61 7.65 15.23
C TYR A 319 -15.13 7.34 15.46
N ARG A 320 -14.42 8.30 16.06
CA ARG A 320 -13.04 8.12 16.49
C ARG A 320 -12.92 8.26 18.01
N VAL A 321 -12.21 7.32 18.62
CA VAL A 321 -12.02 7.27 20.08
C VAL A 321 -10.56 7.52 20.39
N TYR A 322 -10.25 8.65 21.05
CA TYR A 322 -8.89 9.04 21.36
C TYR A 322 -8.76 9.81 22.68
N PRO A 323 -7.59 9.79 23.33
CA PRO A 323 -6.44 8.95 23.02
C PRO A 323 -6.73 7.47 23.35
N ASN A 324 -6.15 6.57 22.57
CA ASN A 324 -6.14 5.14 22.86
C ASN A 324 -4.70 4.63 22.61
N PRO A 325 -3.95 4.19 23.64
CA PRO A 325 -4.33 4.08 25.06
C PRO A 325 -4.57 5.43 25.78
N PHE A 326 -5.43 5.41 26.80
CA PHE A 326 -5.78 6.59 27.61
C PHE A 326 -5.39 6.44 29.08
N THR A 327 -5.40 7.55 29.84
CA THR A 327 -5.17 7.57 31.29
C THR A 327 -6.43 7.88 32.08
N GLU A 328 -7.08 8.99 31.80
CA GLU A 328 -8.24 9.47 32.57
C GLU A 328 -9.48 9.65 31.69
N THR A 329 -9.32 10.24 30.53
CA THR A 329 -10.44 10.61 29.65
C THR A 329 -10.22 10.13 28.24
N ILE A 330 -11.34 9.81 27.58
CA ILE A 330 -11.42 9.55 26.15
C ILE A 330 -12.36 10.54 25.49
N ASN A 331 -12.06 10.91 24.26
CA ASN A 331 -12.94 11.71 23.42
C ASN A 331 -13.50 10.82 22.32
N ILE A 332 -14.72 11.09 21.91
CA ILE A 332 -15.39 10.40 20.82
C ILE A 332 -15.72 11.48 19.77
N PHE A 333 -15.08 11.40 18.63
CA PHE A 333 -15.37 12.25 17.48
C PHE A 333 -16.56 11.66 16.72
N GLY A 334 -17.29 12.50 15.96
CA GLY A 334 -18.43 12.04 15.14
C GLY A 334 -19.78 12.00 15.88
N ILE A 335 -19.84 12.29 17.18
CA ILE A 335 -21.10 12.30 17.95
C ILE A 335 -21.94 13.54 17.57
N GLU A 336 -23.15 13.30 17.07
CA GLU A 336 -24.11 14.34 16.65
C GLU A 336 -25.14 14.67 17.75
N GLY A 337 -25.32 13.81 18.75
CA GLY A 337 -26.15 14.06 19.93
C GLY A 337 -27.24 13.06 20.23
N ALA A 338 -27.53 12.13 19.30
CA ALA A 338 -28.54 11.08 19.49
C ALA A 338 -27.95 9.69 19.77
N GLU A 339 -26.64 9.56 19.72
CA GLU A 339 -25.93 8.30 19.91
C GLU A 339 -25.94 7.84 21.34
N ILE A 340 -26.17 6.53 21.56
CA ILE A 340 -26.02 5.87 22.86
C ILE A 340 -24.60 5.33 22.93
N ILE A 341 -23.85 5.77 23.95
CA ILE A 341 -22.49 5.32 24.21
C ILE A 341 -22.50 4.41 25.43
N VAL A 342 -21.92 3.22 25.29
CA VAL A 342 -21.78 2.23 26.35
C VAL A 342 -20.32 1.82 26.47
N VAL A 343 -19.78 1.75 27.70
CA VAL A 343 -18.47 1.18 27.94
C VAL A 343 -18.65 -0.06 28.83
N ASN A 344 -18.15 -1.20 28.35
CA ASN A 344 -18.15 -2.46 29.07
C ASN A 344 -16.72 -2.89 29.45
N ASP A 345 -16.60 -3.63 30.54
CA ASP A 345 -15.36 -4.34 30.87
C ASP A 345 -15.21 -5.62 29.99
N ILE A 346 -14.11 -6.34 30.14
CA ILE A 346 -13.81 -7.58 29.39
C ILE A 346 -14.80 -8.73 29.67
N LEU A 347 -15.61 -8.63 30.73
CA LEU A 347 -16.62 -9.62 31.09
C LEU A 347 -18.03 -9.20 30.62
N GLY A 348 -18.13 -8.07 29.89
CA GLY A 348 -19.37 -7.52 29.36
C GLY A 348 -20.18 -6.72 30.38
N LYS A 349 -19.64 -6.44 31.58
CA LYS A 349 -20.32 -5.61 32.59
C LYS A 349 -20.32 -4.16 32.12
N GLU A 350 -21.50 -3.54 32.09
CA GLU A 350 -21.64 -2.13 31.76
C GLU A 350 -21.00 -1.25 32.86
N MET A 351 -20.05 -0.42 32.45
CA MET A 351 -19.30 0.50 33.30
C MET A 351 -19.77 1.94 33.11
N PHE A 352 -20.22 2.30 31.92
CA PHE A 352 -20.70 3.62 31.57
C PHE A 352 -21.79 3.54 30.52
N ARG A 353 -22.81 4.41 30.62
CA ARG A 353 -23.80 4.67 29.58
C ARG A 353 -24.11 6.15 29.50
N GLY A 354 -24.20 6.68 28.29
CA GLY A 354 -24.57 8.07 28.03
C GLY A 354 -25.18 8.25 26.65
N VAL A 355 -25.82 9.39 26.41
CA VAL A 355 -26.40 9.76 25.10
C VAL A 355 -25.75 11.06 24.66
N GLY A 356 -25.26 11.12 23.43
CA GLY A 356 -24.63 12.31 22.84
C GLY A 356 -23.34 12.75 23.52
N VAL A 357 -22.66 11.84 24.24
CA VAL A 357 -21.49 12.16 25.04
C VAL A 357 -20.24 12.13 24.16
N ARG A 358 -19.57 13.27 24.03
CA ARG A 358 -18.33 13.41 23.24
C ARG A 358 -17.05 13.21 24.05
N LYS A 359 -17.14 13.18 25.38
CA LYS A 359 -15.99 12.99 26.27
C LYS A 359 -16.41 12.21 27.50
N ILE A 360 -15.69 11.15 27.82
CA ILE A 360 -15.97 10.27 28.96
C ILE A 360 -14.79 10.34 29.92
N ASN A 361 -15.09 10.56 31.23
CA ASN A 361 -14.11 10.46 32.27
C ASN A 361 -14.14 9.04 32.88
N LEU A 362 -13.04 8.35 32.75
CA LEU A 362 -12.83 6.99 33.25
C LEU A 362 -11.71 6.93 34.28
N SER A 363 -11.39 8.07 34.94
CA SER A 363 -10.31 8.16 35.93
C SER A 363 -10.45 7.13 37.09
N ASN A 364 -11.68 6.86 37.49
CA ASN A 364 -12.00 5.95 38.62
C ASN A 364 -12.00 4.46 38.23
N TYR A 365 -11.76 4.13 36.95
CA TYR A 365 -11.74 2.74 36.52
C TYR A 365 -10.34 2.14 36.61
N GLN A 366 -10.25 0.83 36.76
CA GLN A 366 -8.96 0.14 36.84
C GLN A 366 -8.22 0.15 35.50
N LYS A 367 -6.90 0.00 35.54
CA LYS A 367 -6.11 -0.20 34.31
C LYS A 367 -6.51 -1.50 33.67
N GLY A 368 -6.64 -1.50 32.32
CA GLY A 368 -7.07 -2.67 31.57
C GLY A 368 -7.78 -2.34 30.28
N THR A 369 -8.26 -3.37 29.62
CA THR A 369 -9.02 -3.28 28.38
C THR A 369 -10.51 -3.11 28.66
N TYR A 370 -11.16 -2.24 27.89
CA TYR A 370 -12.59 -2.00 27.88
C TYR A 370 -13.08 -1.99 26.43
N PHE A 371 -14.40 -2.17 26.26
CA PHE A 371 -15.07 -2.06 24.97
C PHE A 371 -16.05 -0.89 25.01
N LEU A 372 -15.83 0.08 24.14
CA LEU A 372 -16.71 1.23 23.95
C LEU A 372 -17.59 1.00 22.74
N THR A 373 -18.91 0.96 22.94
CA THR A 373 -19.88 0.82 21.87
C THR A 373 -20.63 2.13 21.68
N VAL A 374 -20.67 2.61 20.43
CA VAL A 374 -21.51 3.75 20.01
C VAL A 374 -22.66 3.18 19.19
N SER A 375 -23.90 3.53 19.53
CA SER A 375 -25.08 3.05 18.84
C SER A 375 -25.98 4.21 18.42
N LYS A 376 -26.51 4.16 17.19
CA LYS A 376 -27.48 5.10 16.66
C LYS A 376 -28.50 4.31 15.83
N ASN A 377 -29.81 4.52 16.08
CA ASN A 377 -30.89 3.74 15.48
C ASN A 377 -30.70 2.23 15.77
N ALA A 378 -30.60 1.37 14.78
CA ALA A 378 -30.39 -0.06 14.95
C ALA A 378 -28.92 -0.50 14.80
N LEU A 379 -28.01 0.46 14.60
CA LEU A 379 -26.60 0.21 14.26
C LEU A 379 -25.70 0.47 15.46
N SER A 380 -24.54 -0.21 15.51
CA SER A 380 -23.56 -0.01 16.59
C SER A 380 -22.12 -0.28 16.12
N SER A 381 -21.18 0.55 16.59
CA SER A 381 -19.73 0.34 16.43
C SER A 381 -19.07 0.12 17.78
N THR A 382 -18.15 -0.84 17.88
CA THR A 382 -17.46 -1.18 19.12
C THR A 382 -15.96 -1.00 18.97
N PHE A 383 -15.36 -0.23 19.87
CA PHE A 383 -13.95 0.09 19.93
C PHE A 383 -13.29 -0.58 21.14
N LYS A 384 -12.19 -1.27 20.93
CA LYS A 384 -11.33 -1.72 22.02
C LYS A 384 -10.52 -0.54 22.53
N ILE A 385 -10.65 -0.19 23.81
CA ILE A 385 -9.92 0.92 24.44
C ILE A 385 -9.06 0.39 25.58
N LEU A 386 -7.84 0.93 25.72
CA LEU A 386 -6.85 0.48 26.70
C LEU A 386 -6.56 1.61 27.70
N LYS A 387 -6.84 1.37 28.99
CA LYS A 387 -6.45 2.26 30.08
C LYS A 387 -5.07 1.88 30.63
N LYS A 388 -4.13 2.85 30.66
CA LYS A 388 -2.78 2.75 31.23
C LYS A 388 -2.71 3.10 32.72
#